data_6560a53f7720b33065d782bcc3ec84a0
#
_entry.id   6560a53f7720b33065d782bcc3ec84a0
#
_cell.length_a   1.000
_cell.length_b   1.000
_cell.length_c   1.000
_cell.angle_alpha   90.00
_cell.angle_beta   90.00
_cell.angle_gamma   90.00
#
_symmetry.space_group_name_H-M   'P 1'
#
loop_
_entity.id
_entity.type
_entity.pdbx_description
1 polymer ?
#
loop_
_entity_poly.entity_id
_entity_poly.type
_entity_poly.pdbx_seq_one_letter_code
_entity_poly.pdbx_strand_id
1 'polypeptide(L)'
;VKEVLKRLIDDGVLEYSSLVLKYYHKFKLSETEAMALIKLHTLLKEQERIIKPKKFSKWLSLTPKKTEAVLDSLMDKGYLDITLTETEDGKETETFTVDYFLSKVIHHIKNDKAKKEATDISEWVAYLEDAFNKPLSQLDSELVKKWIEEDEYDFEMLKQPPSRHSNTTARASRLWTPS
;
A
#
# COMPACT_ATOMS: atom_id res chain seq x y z
N VAL A 1 9.80 5.94 1.40
CA VAL A 1 9.02 4.84 0.78
C VAL A 1 8.37 5.29 -0.53
N LYS A 2 7.65 6.42 -0.57
CA LYS A 2 7.00 6.94 -1.80
C LYS A 2 7.99 7.17 -2.93
N GLU A 3 9.12 7.80 -2.65
CA GLU A 3 10.17 8.09 -3.64
C GLU A 3 10.81 6.80 -4.18
N VAL A 4 11.00 5.79 -3.33
CA VAL A 4 11.48 4.47 -3.77
C VAL A 4 10.48 3.83 -4.73
N LEU A 5 9.19 3.88 -4.40
CA LEU A 5 8.12 3.35 -5.25
C LEU A 5 8.07 4.05 -6.60
N LYS A 6 8.17 5.39 -6.60
CA LYS A 6 8.25 6.17 -7.85
C LYS A 6 9.45 5.75 -8.69
N ARG A 7 10.62 5.62 -8.09
CA ARG A 7 11.82 5.21 -8.82
C ARG A 7 11.67 3.82 -9.44
N LEU A 8 11.08 2.86 -8.73
CA LEU A 8 10.82 1.54 -9.29
C LEU A 8 9.86 1.58 -10.49
N ILE A 9 8.92 2.53 -10.49
CA ILE A 9 8.01 2.76 -11.61
C ILE A 9 8.75 3.43 -12.78
N ASP A 10 9.57 4.43 -12.50
CA ASP A 10 10.33 5.15 -13.53
C ASP A 10 11.37 4.24 -14.19
N ASP A 11 12.01 3.36 -13.42
CA ASP A 11 12.96 2.35 -13.91
C ASP A 11 12.26 1.15 -14.61
N GLY A 12 10.92 1.13 -14.66
CA GLY A 12 10.15 0.07 -15.33
C GLY A 12 10.11 -1.28 -14.58
N VAL A 13 10.56 -1.30 -13.33
CA VAL A 13 10.50 -2.51 -12.46
C VAL A 13 9.09 -2.75 -11.96
N LEU A 14 8.32 -1.68 -11.75
CA LEU A 14 6.95 -1.72 -11.27
C LEU A 14 6.05 -0.91 -12.23
N GLU A 15 4.89 -1.47 -12.54
CA GLU A 15 3.91 -0.82 -13.40
C GLU A 15 2.84 -0.07 -12.59
N TYR A 16 2.71 1.24 -12.82
CA TYR A 16 1.66 2.07 -12.19
C TYR A 16 0.26 1.54 -12.51
N SER A 17 0.03 1.14 -13.76
CA SER A 17 -1.23 0.54 -14.20
C SER A 17 -1.61 -0.71 -13.42
N SER A 18 -0.66 -1.57 -13.11
CA SER A 18 -0.88 -2.77 -12.31
C SER A 18 -1.30 -2.44 -10.88
N LEU A 19 -0.71 -1.39 -10.29
CA LEU A 19 -1.13 -0.90 -8.96
C LEU A 19 -2.55 -0.34 -9.00
N VAL A 20 -2.88 0.47 -10.02
CA VAL A 20 -4.22 1.04 -10.17
C VAL A 20 -5.25 -0.08 -10.31
N LEU A 21 -5.05 -1.04 -11.21
CA LEU A 21 -5.96 -2.16 -11.43
C LEU A 21 -6.16 -3.03 -10.20
N LYS A 22 -5.11 -3.19 -9.38
CA LYS A 22 -5.19 -3.97 -8.15
C LYS A 22 -5.97 -3.27 -7.03
N TYR A 23 -5.83 -1.94 -6.89
CA TYR A 23 -6.26 -1.23 -5.70
C TYR A 23 -7.40 -0.22 -5.92
N TYR A 24 -7.80 0.14 -7.15
CA TYR A 24 -8.78 1.19 -7.41
C TYR A 24 -10.10 0.99 -6.66
N HIS A 25 -10.61 -0.25 -6.63
CA HIS A 25 -11.87 -0.58 -5.95
C HIS A 25 -11.78 -0.39 -4.42
N LYS A 26 -10.61 -0.62 -3.82
CA LYS A 26 -10.37 -0.39 -2.37
C LYS A 26 -10.38 1.10 -2.03
N PHE A 27 -10.07 1.94 -3.00
CA PHE A 27 -10.04 3.40 -2.84
C PHE A 27 -11.30 4.08 -3.36
N LYS A 28 -12.36 3.32 -3.62
CA LYS A 28 -13.67 3.80 -4.10
C LYS A 28 -13.57 4.59 -5.41
N LEU A 29 -12.68 4.18 -6.29
CA LEU A 29 -12.60 4.68 -7.65
C LEU A 29 -13.47 3.80 -8.57
N SER A 30 -14.11 4.43 -9.57
CA SER A 30 -14.79 3.70 -10.64
C SER A 30 -13.77 3.18 -11.66
N GLU A 31 -14.19 2.26 -12.52
CA GLU A 31 -13.37 1.74 -13.62
C GLU A 31 -12.94 2.86 -14.58
N THR A 32 -13.81 3.82 -14.81
CA THR A 32 -13.51 4.98 -15.66
C THR A 32 -12.47 5.88 -15.01
N GLU A 33 -12.57 6.15 -13.71
CA GLU A 33 -11.58 6.91 -12.94
C GLU A 33 -10.22 6.19 -12.91
N ALA A 34 -10.23 4.86 -12.73
CA ALA A 34 -9.02 4.05 -12.76
C ALA A 34 -8.34 4.12 -14.13
N MET A 35 -9.10 3.99 -15.21
CA MET A 35 -8.57 4.11 -16.56
C MET A 35 -8.05 5.53 -16.84
N ALA A 36 -8.73 6.56 -16.36
CA ALA A 36 -8.26 7.93 -16.46
C ALA A 36 -6.91 8.14 -15.74
N LEU A 37 -6.73 7.61 -14.53
CA LEU A 37 -5.45 7.65 -13.82
C LEU A 37 -4.33 6.98 -14.59
N ILE A 38 -4.56 5.80 -15.15
CA ILE A 38 -3.57 5.08 -15.97
C ILE A 38 -3.17 5.92 -17.17
N LYS A 39 -4.13 6.52 -17.88
CA LYS A 39 -3.88 7.37 -19.03
C LYS A 39 -3.14 8.66 -18.66
N LEU A 40 -3.49 9.29 -17.53
CA LEU A 40 -2.79 10.47 -17.03
C LEU A 40 -1.33 10.15 -16.70
N HIS A 41 -1.08 9.02 -16.03
CA HIS A 41 0.29 8.57 -15.76
C HIS A 41 1.07 8.31 -17.06
N THR A 42 0.43 7.73 -18.09
CA THR A 42 1.04 7.52 -19.40
C THR A 42 1.45 8.85 -20.04
N LEU A 43 0.61 9.90 -19.95
CA LEU A 43 0.97 11.25 -20.42
C LEU A 43 2.22 11.78 -19.73
N LEU A 44 2.33 11.61 -18.41
CA LEU A 44 3.52 12.03 -17.66
C LEU A 44 4.79 11.30 -18.12
N LYS A 45 4.70 10.01 -18.42
CA LYS A 45 5.81 9.23 -19.01
C LYS A 45 6.21 9.76 -20.38
N GLU A 46 5.26 10.21 -21.19
CA GLU A 46 5.48 10.84 -22.49
C GLU A 46 5.92 12.31 -22.40
N GLN A 47 6.18 12.79 -21.18
CA GLN A 47 6.53 14.18 -20.86
C GLN A 47 5.44 15.22 -21.25
N GLU A 48 4.23 14.76 -21.50
CA GLU A 48 3.08 15.64 -21.69
C GLU A 48 2.54 16.03 -20.30
N ARG A 49 2.79 17.28 -19.90
CA ARG A 49 2.40 17.78 -18.56
C ARG A 49 1.09 18.56 -18.57
N ILE A 50 0.51 18.78 -19.76
CA ILE A 50 -0.74 19.52 -19.93
C ILE A 50 -1.83 18.57 -20.41
N ILE A 51 -2.95 18.55 -19.70
CA ILE A 51 -4.11 17.76 -20.11
C ILE A 51 -4.84 18.50 -21.23
N LYS A 52 -4.94 17.89 -22.39
CA LYS A 52 -5.72 18.38 -23.53
C LYS A 52 -7.08 17.66 -23.54
N PRO A 53 -8.19 18.29 -23.07
CA PRO A 53 -9.46 17.61 -22.86
C PRO A 53 -9.99 16.85 -24.08
N LYS A 54 -9.92 17.44 -25.26
CA LYS A 54 -10.35 16.80 -26.51
C LYS A 54 -9.56 15.55 -26.86
N LYS A 55 -8.23 15.55 -26.67
CA LYS A 55 -7.37 14.38 -26.91
C LYS A 55 -7.65 13.31 -25.87
N PHE A 56 -7.79 13.73 -24.61
CA PHE A 56 -8.04 12.84 -23.49
C PHE A 56 -9.42 12.16 -23.56
N SER A 57 -10.47 12.89 -24.01
CA SER A 57 -11.81 12.32 -24.27
C SER A 57 -11.76 11.18 -25.28
N LYS A 58 -11.00 11.35 -26.36
CA LYS A 58 -10.85 10.32 -27.39
C LYS A 58 -10.16 9.06 -26.81
N TRP A 59 -9.14 9.23 -25.97
CA TRP A 59 -8.43 8.11 -25.38
C TRP A 59 -9.27 7.30 -24.42
N LEU A 60 -10.19 7.95 -23.71
CA LEU A 60 -11.12 7.28 -22.80
C LEU A 60 -12.39 6.78 -23.51
N SER A 61 -12.56 7.09 -24.80
CA SER A 61 -13.81 6.81 -25.55
C SER A 61 -15.04 7.42 -24.85
N LEU A 62 -14.87 8.62 -24.29
CA LEU A 62 -15.90 9.36 -23.58
C LEU A 62 -16.26 10.65 -24.30
N THR A 63 -17.45 11.17 -24.02
CA THR A 63 -17.81 12.53 -24.42
C THR A 63 -16.98 13.56 -23.64
N PRO A 64 -16.74 14.78 -24.16
CA PRO A 64 -16.02 15.82 -23.44
C PRO A 64 -16.63 16.10 -22.05
N LYS A 65 -17.96 16.18 -21.96
CA LYS A 65 -18.66 16.41 -20.71
C LYS A 65 -18.42 15.30 -19.66
N LYS A 66 -18.43 14.04 -20.09
CA LYS A 66 -18.12 12.90 -19.20
C LYS A 66 -16.66 12.91 -18.78
N THR A 67 -15.76 13.30 -19.66
CA THR A 67 -14.34 13.42 -19.37
C THR A 67 -14.07 14.50 -18.33
N GLU A 68 -14.68 15.68 -18.47
CA GLU A 68 -14.60 16.73 -17.45
C GLU A 68 -15.10 16.24 -16.08
N ALA A 69 -16.26 15.57 -16.05
CA ALA A 69 -16.81 15.02 -14.81
C ALA A 69 -15.86 13.99 -14.16
N VAL A 70 -15.17 13.15 -14.94
CA VAL A 70 -14.18 12.19 -14.41
C VAL A 70 -12.95 12.91 -13.85
N LEU A 71 -12.43 13.90 -14.56
CA LEU A 71 -11.29 14.69 -14.09
C LEU A 71 -11.63 15.47 -12.81
N ASP A 72 -12.80 16.12 -12.76
CA ASP A 72 -13.28 16.83 -11.58
C ASP A 72 -13.42 15.87 -10.38
N SER A 73 -13.98 14.68 -10.60
CA SER A 73 -14.10 13.67 -9.55
C SER A 73 -12.73 13.21 -9.03
N LEU A 74 -11.76 13.02 -9.89
CA LEU A 74 -10.39 12.67 -9.49
C LEU A 74 -9.71 13.81 -8.71
N MET A 75 -9.97 15.07 -9.07
CA MET A 75 -9.48 16.25 -8.35
C MET A 75 -10.14 16.35 -6.97
N ASP A 76 -11.45 16.19 -6.89
CA ASP A 76 -12.20 16.24 -5.64
C ASP A 76 -11.76 15.14 -4.66
N LYS A 77 -11.43 13.97 -5.16
CA LYS A 77 -10.89 12.86 -4.37
C LYS A 77 -9.39 12.99 -4.07
N GLY A 78 -8.71 13.99 -4.64
CA GLY A 78 -7.28 14.26 -4.45
C GLY A 78 -6.33 13.38 -5.28
N TYR A 79 -6.83 12.55 -6.19
CA TYR A 79 -5.98 11.68 -7.02
C TYR A 79 -5.37 12.38 -8.22
N LEU A 80 -5.94 13.48 -8.66
CA LEU A 80 -5.39 14.38 -9.65
C LEU A 80 -5.17 15.73 -9.00
N ASP A 81 -3.95 16.22 -9.04
CA ASP A 81 -3.60 17.55 -8.57
C ASP A 81 -2.99 18.36 -9.73
N ILE A 82 -3.48 19.58 -9.93
CA ILE A 82 -3.02 20.50 -10.96
C ILE A 82 -2.37 21.69 -10.26
N THR A 83 -1.11 21.92 -10.57
CA THR A 83 -0.32 23.01 -10.01
C THR A 83 0.20 23.93 -11.12
N LEU A 84 0.32 25.21 -10.78
CA LEU A 84 1.01 26.18 -11.63
C LEU A 84 2.50 26.13 -11.31
N THR A 85 3.31 25.95 -12.33
CA THR A 85 4.77 25.98 -12.24
C THR A 85 5.29 27.09 -13.12
N GLU A 86 6.20 27.88 -12.62
CA GLU A 86 6.91 28.89 -13.41
C GLU A 86 8.00 28.21 -14.24
N THR A 87 8.00 28.43 -15.54
CA THR A 87 9.05 27.97 -16.45
C THR A 87 10.27 28.88 -16.35
N GLU A 88 11.44 28.42 -16.81
CA GLU A 88 12.69 29.19 -16.85
C GLU A 88 12.54 30.55 -17.56
N ASP A 89 11.57 30.67 -18.47
CA ASP A 89 11.23 31.90 -19.20
C ASP A 89 10.25 32.83 -18.42
N GLY A 90 9.93 32.53 -17.16
CA GLY A 90 9.01 33.31 -16.32
C GLY A 90 7.53 33.20 -16.74
N LYS A 91 7.15 32.17 -17.50
CA LYS A 91 5.76 31.89 -17.85
C LYS A 91 5.19 30.85 -16.90
N GLU A 92 3.97 31.10 -16.42
CA GLU A 92 3.21 30.09 -15.66
C GLU A 92 2.72 28.98 -16.60
N THR A 93 2.97 27.75 -16.24
CA THR A 93 2.50 26.55 -16.95
C THR A 93 1.79 25.64 -15.98
N GLU A 94 0.62 25.15 -16.36
CA GLU A 94 -0.09 24.13 -15.61
C GLU A 94 0.63 22.78 -15.74
N THR A 95 0.89 22.18 -14.61
CA THR A 95 1.38 20.79 -14.53
C THR A 95 0.46 19.98 -13.66
N PHE A 96 0.42 18.66 -13.86
CA PHE A 96 -0.39 17.79 -13.03
C PHE A 96 0.42 16.63 -12.46
N THR A 97 -0.08 16.06 -11.37
CA THR A 97 0.45 14.85 -10.74
C THR A 97 -0.66 13.88 -10.36
N VAL A 98 -0.35 12.60 -10.38
CA VAL A 98 -1.20 11.49 -9.94
C VAL A 98 -0.55 10.68 -8.81
N ASP A 99 0.43 11.25 -8.15
CA ASP A 99 1.27 10.60 -7.14
C ASP A 99 0.52 10.23 -5.86
N TYR A 100 -0.59 10.89 -5.57
CA TYR A 100 -1.37 10.60 -4.36
C TYR A 100 -1.86 9.16 -4.32
N PHE A 101 -2.15 8.56 -5.48
CA PHE A 101 -2.53 7.15 -5.55
C PHE A 101 -1.46 6.25 -4.93
N LEU A 102 -0.17 6.51 -5.18
CA LEU A 102 0.93 5.75 -4.58
C LEU A 102 0.96 5.90 -3.07
N SER A 103 0.69 7.09 -2.55
CA SER A 103 0.58 7.33 -1.11
C SER A 103 -0.55 6.53 -0.47
N LYS A 104 -1.68 6.40 -1.15
CA LYS A 104 -2.82 5.57 -0.72
C LYS A 104 -2.48 4.08 -0.70
N VAL A 105 -1.76 3.59 -1.73
CA VAL A 105 -1.30 2.20 -1.80
C VAL A 105 -0.36 1.90 -0.63
N ILE A 106 0.63 2.75 -0.38
CA ILE A 106 1.58 2.59 0.73
C ILE A 106 0.85 2.54 2.07
N HIS A 107 -0.09 3.47 2.30
CA HIS A 107 -0.86 3.51 3.54
C HIS A 107 -1.71 2.25 3.72
N HIS A 108 -2.34 1.77 2.64
CA HIS A 108 -3.13 0.54 2.66
C HIS A 108 -2.29 -0.68 3.04
N ILE A 109 -1.13 -0.86 2.38
CA ILE A 109 -0.22 -1.99 2.66
C ILE A 109 0.28 -1.95 4.11
N LYS A 110 0.66 -0.78 4.62
CA LYS A 110 1.09 -0.63 6.03
C LYS A 110 -0.02 -0.98 7.01
N ASN A 111 -1.26 -0.54 6.73
CA ASN A 111 -2.40 -0.85 7.59
C ASN A 111 -2.77 -2.33 7.55
N ASP A 112 -2.69 -2.98 6.40
CA ASP A 112 -2.94 -4.41 6.28
C ASP A 112 -1.88 -5.22 7.05
N LYS A 113 -0.61 -4.83 6.98
CA LYS A 113 0.46 -5.44 7.77
C LYS A 113 0.19 -5.27 9.27
N ALA A 114 -0.10 -4.07 9.73
CA ALA A 114 -0.39 -3.81 11.14
C ALA A 114 -1.61 -4.59 11.66
N LYS A 115 -2.66 -4.74 10.84
CA LYS A 115 -3.83 -5.56 11.21
C LYS A 115 -3.48 -7.04 11.30
N LYS A 116 -2.69 -7.57 10.37
CA LYS A 116 -2.23 -8.95 10.41
C LYS A 116 -1.43 -9.21 11.68
N GLU A 117 -0.43 -8.38 11.96
CA GLU A 117 0.39 -8.47 13.17
C GLU A 117 -0.45 -8.47 14.46
N ALA A 118 -1.45 -7.56 14.56
CA ALA A 118 -2.33 -7.50 15.71
C ALA A 118 -3.19 -8.79 15.87
N THR A 119 -3.63 -9.37 14.74
CA THR A 119 -4.36 -10.64 14.74
C THR A 119 -3.45 -11.78 15.20
N ASP A 120 -2.26 -11.86 14.65
CA ASP A 120 -1.27 -12.89 14.98
C ASP A 120 -0.90 -12.85 16.48
N ILE A 121 -0.69 -11.65 17.04
CA ILE A 121 -0.44 -11.46 18.49
C ILE A 121 -1.60 -12.01 19.32
N SER A 122 -2.85 -11.66 18.97
CA SER A 122 -4.04 -12.10 19.69
C SER A 122 -4.21 -13.63 19.64
N GLU A 123 -3.98 -14.24 18.48
CA GLU A 123 -4.05 -15.69 18.32
C GLU A 123 -2.95 -16.41 19.11
N TRP A 124 -1.75 -15.85 19.13
CA TRP A 124 -0.64 -16.38 19.93
C TRP A 124 -0.90 -16.33 21.43
N VAL A 125 -1.38 -15.21 21.93
CA VAL A 125 -1.75 -15.05 23.33
C VAL A 125 -2.78 -16.10 23.70
N ALA A 126 -3.86 -16.24 22.94
CA ALA A 126 -4.90 -17.23 23.18
C ALA A 126 -4.36 -18.68 23.17
N TYR A 127 -3.50 -19.02 22.21
CA TYR A 127 -2.88 -20.34 22.12
C TYR A 127 -2.00 -20.66 23.33
N LEU A 128 -1.18 -19.70 23.78
CA LEU A 128 -0.31 -19.89 24.94
C LEU A 128 -1.11 -19.98 26.25
N GLU A 129 -2.15 -19.16 26.39
CA GLU A 129 -3.05 -19.22 27.56
C GLU A 129 -3.74 -20.58 27.66
N ASP A 130 -4.19 -21.14 26.55
CA ASP A 130 -4.78 -22.48 26.49
C ASP A 130 -3.74 -23.56 26.82
N ALA A 131 -2.56 -23.50 26.20
CA ALA A 131 -1.49 -24.48 26.40
C ALA A 131 -0.97 -24.52 27.84
N PHE A 132 -0.91 -23.38 28.52
CA PHE A 132 -0.45 -23.28 29.91
C PHE A 132 -1.58 -23.29 30.94
N ASN A 133 -2.82 -23.30 30.47
CA ASN A 133 -4.02 -23.25 31.30
C ASN A 133 -4.01 -22.11 32.34
N LYS A 134 -3.46 -20.97 31.94
CA LYS A 134 -3.41 -19.74 32.74
C LYS A 134 -3.35 -18.50 31.85
N PRO A 135 -3.90 -17.36 32.30
CA PRO A 135 -3.75 -16.12 31.61
C PRO A 135 -2.28 -15.66 31.56
N LEU A 136 -1.87 -15.10 30.45
CA LEU A 136 -0.54 -14.49 30.31
C LEU A 136 -0.48 -13.18 31.09
N SER A 137 0.67 -12.92 31.69
CA SER A 137 0.94 -11.61 32.29
C SER A 137 1.14 -10.56 31.20
N GLN A 138 1.07 -9.29 31.57
CA GLN A 138 1.35 -8.19 30.65
C GLN A 138 2.76 -8.30 30.05
N LEU A 139 3.75 -8.69 30.86
CA LEU A 139 5.13 -8.89 30.42
C LEU A 139 5.25 -10.03 29.38
N ASP A 140 4.54 -11.13 29.59
CA ASP A 140 4.52 -12.26 28.66
C ASP A 140 3.89 -11.86 27.33
N SER A 141 2.81 -11.08 27.38
CA SER A 141 2.15 -10.55 26.17
C SER A 141 3.05 -9.58 25.38
N GLU A 142 3.84 -8.75 26.06
CA GLU A 142 4.84 -7.87 25.44
C GLU A 142 5.98 -8.66 24.79
N LEU A 143 6.40 -9.78 25.40
CA LEU A 143 7.40 -10.68 24.81
C LEU A 143 6.87 -11.35 23.52
N VAL A 144 5.62 -11.80 23.52
CA VAL A 144 4.97 -12.37 22.33
C VAL A 144 4.91 -11.32 21.21
N LYS A 145 4.52 -10.11 21.56
CA LYS A 145 4.49 -9.00 20.60
C LYS A 145 5.86 -8.72 19.98
N LYS A 146 6.90 -8.68 20.82
CA LYS A 146 8.27 -8.46 20.38
C LYS A 146 8.76 -9.55 19.43
N TRP A 147 8.43 -10.81 19.66
CA TRP A 147 8.81 -11.92 18.78
C TRP A 147 8.14 -11.80 17.40
N ILE A 148 6.88 -11.42 17.34
CA ILE A 148 6.16 -11.24 16.06
C ILE A 148 6.72 -10.03 15.29
N GLU A 149 6.98 -8.92 15.99
CA GLU A 149 7.45 -7.67 15.34
C GLU A 149 8.92 -7.71 14.92
N GLU A 150 9.82 -8.31 15.72
CA GLU A 150 11.27 -8.30 15.45
C GLU A 150 11.73 -9.52 14.64
N ASP A 151 11.16 -10.69 14.89
CA ASP A 151 11.61 -11.94 14.28
C ASP A 151 10.75 -12.38 13.08
N GLU A 152 9.73 -11.60 12.71
CA GLU A 152 8.80 -11.86 11.59
C GLU A 152 8.17 -13.28 11.63
N TYR A 153 7.95 -13.85 12.81
CA TYR A 153 7.31 -15.15 12.94
C TYR A 153 5.84 -15.08 12.55
N ASP A 154 5.45 -15.90 11.59
CA ASP A 154 4.06 -16.14 11.23
C ASP A 154 3.47 -17.18 12.19
N PHE A 155 2.28 -16.92 12.74
CA PHE A 155 1.55 -17.81 13.64
C PHE A 155 1.39 -19.23 13.05
N GLU A 156 1.17 -19.35 11.75
CA GLU A 156 1.04 -20.65 11.07
C GLU A 156 2.37 -21.44 11.04
N MET A 157 3.52 -20.76 10.96
CA MET A 157 4.83 -21.43 10.99
C MET A 157 5.14 -22.07 12.34
N LEU A 158 4.60 -21.53 13.42
CA LEU A 158 4.87 -21.98 14.79
C LEU A 158 3.89 -23.04 15.28
N LYS A 159 2.74 -23.19 14.62
CA LYS A 159 1.81 -24.32 14.84
C LYS A 159 2.34 -25.66 14.31
N GLN A 160 3.34 -25.65 13.43
CA GLN A 160 3.93 -26.88 12.92
C GLN A 160 4.85 -27.49 14.02
N PRO A 161 4.77 -28.82 14.28
CA PRO A 161 5.69 -29.46 15.19
C PRO A 161 7.12 -29.23 14.70
N PRO A 162 8.09 -28.99 15.59
CA PRO A 162 9.46 -28.64 15.21
C PRO A 162 10.05 -29.74 14.35
N SER A 163 10.23 -29.46 13.07
CA SER A 163 11.09 -30.27 12.20
C SER A 163 12.51 -30.14 12.75
N ARG A 164 13.23 -31.27 12.87
CA ARG A 164 14.53 -31.42 13.58
C ARG A 164 15.68 -30.50 13.09
N HIS A 165 15.41 -29.43 12.36
CA HIS A 165 16.42 -28.56 11.72
C HIS A 165 16.30 -27.05 11.99
N SER A 166 15.49 -26.59 12.96
CA SER A 166 15.51 -25.17 13.28
C SER A 166 16.07 -24.91 14.68
N ASN A 167 17.19 -24.20 14.73
CA ASN A 167 17.84 -23.68 15.95
C ASN A 167 16.94 -22.74 16.78
N THR A 168 15.73 -22.49 16.34
CA THR A 168 14.79 -21.49 16.85
C THR A 168 13.97 -22.00 18.03
N THR A 169 13.64 -23.30 18.02
CA THR A 169 12.91 -23.96 19.13
C THR A 169 13.73 -24.05 20.41
N ALA A 170 15.06 -24.07 20.30
CA ALA A 170 15.97 -24.10 21.46
C ALA A 170 16.00 -22.77 22.22
N ARG A 171 15.60 -21.65 21.59
CA ARG A 171 15.56 -20.33 22.22
C ARG A 171 14.26 -20.10 22.99
N ALA A 172 13.14 -20.55 22.45
CA ALA A 172 11.83 -20.47 23.12
C ALA A 172 11.78 -21.37 24.37
N SER A 173 12.37 -22.57 24.31
CA SER A 173 12.41 -23.50 25.44
C SER A 173 13.32 -23.08 26.60
N ARG A 174 14.29 -22.19 26.40
CA ARG A 174 15.18 -21.67 27.46
C ARG A 174 14.57 -20.54 28.27
N LEU A 175 13.53 -19.92 27.80
CA LEU A 175 12.83 -18.84 28.53
C LEU A 175 11.72 -19.34 29.49
N TRP A 176 11.39 -20.62 29.42
CA TRP A 176 10.33 -21.23 30.24
C TRP A 176 10.86 -22.36 31.12
N THR A 177 11.82 -22.06 32.00
CA THR A 177 12.07 -22.89 33.17
C THR A 177 11.14 -22.42 34.30
N PRO A 178 10.18 -23.22 34.75
CA PRO A 178 9.36 -22.87 35.91
C PRO A 178 10.25 -22.82 37.15
N SER A 179 10.24 -21.68 37.85
CA SER A 179 10.80 -21.54 39.20
C SER A 179 9.96 -22.32 40.20
#